data_eccf1c923447e8970cdf193902193b31
#
_entry.id   eccf1c923447e8970cdf193902193b31
#
_cell.length_a   1.000
_cell.length_b   1.000
_cell.length_c   1.000
_cell.angle_alpha   90.00
_cell.angle_beta   90.00
_cell.angle_gamma   90.00
#
_symmetry.space_group_name_H-M   'P 1'
#
loop_
_entity.id
_entity.type
_entity.pdbx_description
1 polymer ?
#
loop_
_entity_poly.entity_id
_entity_poly.type
_entity_poly.pdbx_seq_one_letter_code
_entity_poly.pdbx_strand_id
1 'polypeptide(L)'
;MCIRDRLYRTGAVRRLGRVDHQDAFLDTDAIERERGITIFSKQAVLPLGDTEVTLLDTPGHVDFSAETERTLRVLDCAVLVISGTDGVQAHTRTLWRLLERYGVPVFLFVNKMDLAGADHGAVLTELRQRLSS
;
A
#
# COMPACT_ATOMS: atom_id res chain seq x y z
N MET A 1 2.11 -5.88 -9.32
CA MET A 1 0.66 -6.14 -9.18
C MET A 1 0.14 -5.19 -8.14
N CYS A 2 -0.67 -4.22 -8.53
CA CYS A 2 -1.12 -3.16 -7.64
C CYS A 2 -2.57 -3.43 -7.20
N ILE A 3 -3.07 -2.73 -6.21
CA ILE A 3 -4.46 -2.77 -5.73
C ILE A 3 -5.45 -2.71 -6.89
N ARG A 4 -5.18 -1.88 -7.90
CA ARG A 4 -5.98 -1.71 -9.11
C ARG A 4 -6.07 -2.96 -9.96
N ASP A 5 -4.99 -3.75 -10.08
CA ASP A 5 -5.02 -5.02 -10.81
C ASP A 5 -5.98 -6.01 -10.15
N ARG A 6 -6.06 -5.99 -8.81
CA ARG A 6 -7.03 -6.81 -8.07
C ARG A 6 -8.45 -6.33 -8.28
N LEU A 7 -8.71 -5.03 -8.18
CA LEU A 7 -10.02 -4.43 -8.46
C LEU A 7 -10.52 -4.77 -9.87
N TYR A 8 -9.63 -4.77 -10.85
CA TYR A 8 -9.95 -5.18 -12.21
C TYR A 8 -10.22 -6.68 -12.32
N ARG A 9 -9.40 -7.53 -11.70
CA ARG A 9 -9.55 -8.99 -11.74
C ARG A 9 -10.79 -9.50 -11.02
N THR A 10 -11.24 -8.83 -9.96
CA THR A 10 -12.48 -9.13 -9.25
C THR A 10 -13.72 -8.56 -9.95
N GLY A 11 -13.55 -7.84 -11.05
CA GLY A 11 -14.64 -7.19 -11.77
C GLY A 11 -15.25 -5.98 -11.08
N ALA A 12 -14.66 -5.53 -9.97
CA ALA A 12 -15.13 -4.35 -9.24
C ALA A 12 -14.93 -3.05 -10.04
N VAL A 13 -13.95 -3.04 -10.97
CA VAL A 13 -13.78 -1.96 -11.95
C VAL A 13 -13.66 -2.50 -13.37
N ARG A 14 -14.27 -1.79 -14.32
CA ARG A 14 -14.29 -2.18 -15.75
C ARG A 14 -13.02 -1.81 -16.51
N ARG A 15 -12.18 -0.95 -15.98
CA ARG A 15 -10.94 -0.45 -16.61
C ARG A 15 -9.79 -0.42 -15.62
N LEU A 16 -8.62 -0.83 -16.10
CA LEU A 16 -7.35 -0.71 -15.38
C LEU A 16 -6.80 0.70 -15.58
N GLY A 17 -7.10 1.64 -14.68
CA GLY A 17 -6.50 2.98 -14.70
C GLY A 17 -5.02 2.96 -14.29
N ARG A 18 -4.21 3.92 -14.76
CA ARG A 18 -2.81 4.12 -14.39
C ARG A 18 -2.62 5.48 -13.73
N VAL A 19 -1.77 5.55 -12.69
CA VAL A 19 -1.41 6.83 -12.05
C VAL A 19 -0.77 7.77 -13.07
N ASP A 20 0.12 7.23 -13.92
CA ASP A 20 0.86 7.99 -14.94
C ASP A 20 -0.07 8.61 -16.00
N HIS A 21 -1.28 8.06 -16.19
CA HIS A 21 -2.28 8.56 -17.11
C HIS A 21 -3.40 9.36 -16.41
N GLN A 22 -3.28 9.64 -15.11
CA GLN A 22 -4.26 10.40 -14.31
C GLN A 22 -5.69 9.82 -14.34
N ASP A 23 -5.85 8.54 -14.64
CA ASP A 23 -7.13 7.84 -14.73
C ASP A 23 -7.30 6.74 -13.67
N ALA A 24 -6.54 6.81 -12.58
CA ALA A 24 -6.62 5.85 -11.49
C ALA A 24 -7.99 5.94 -10.78
N PHE A 25 -8.66 4.80 -10.64
CA PHE A 25 -10.03 4.72 -10.11
C PHE A 25 -10.19 5.30 -8.68
N LEU A 26 -9.19 5.12 -7.84
CA LEU A 26 -9.19 5.61 -6.46
C LEU A 26 -8.71 7.06 -6.32
N ASP A 27 -7.99 7.60 -7.32
CA ASP A 27 -7.46 8.97 -7.27
C ASP A 27 -8.47 9.93 -7.93
N THR A 28 -9.53 10.28 -7.21
CA THR A 28 -10.62 11.15 -7.70
C THR A 28 -10.35 12.63 -7.50
N ASP A 29 -9.45 12.99 -6.60
CA ASP A 29 -9.09 14.38 -6.32
C ASP A 29 -8.15 14.94 -7.38
N ALA A 30 -8.38 16.20 -7.80
CA ALA A 30 -7.56 16.85 -8.82
C ALA A 30 -6.10 17.03 -8.42
N ILE A 31 -5.84 17.32 -7.13
CA ILE A 31 -4.49 17.50 -6.59
C ILE A 31 -3.74 16.16 -6.50
N GLU A 32 -4.44 15.09 -6.13
CA GLU A 32 -3.88 13.74 -6.11
C GLU A 32 -3.44 13.31 -7.52
N ARG A 33 -4.29 13.56 -8.51
CA ARG A 33 -3.99 13.26 -9.93
C ARG A 33 -2.82 14.06 -10.47
N GLU A 34 -2.75 15.37 -10.15
CA GLU A 34 -1.66 16.24 -10.60
C GLU A 34 -0.31 15.82 -10.00
N ARG A 35 -0.28 15.44 -8.72
CA ARG A 35 0.94 15.06 -8.00
C ARG A 35 1.29 13.59 -8.11
N GLY A 36 0.35 12.75 -8.54
CA GLY A 36 0.53 11.29 -8.62
C GLY A 36 0.70 10.61 -7.26
N ILE A 37 0.17 11.23 -6.18
CA ILE A 37 0.22 10.70 -4.81
C ILE A 37 -1.18 10.68 -4.19
N THR A 38 -1.44 9.69 -3.34
CA THR A 38 -2.66 9.62 -2.53
C THR A 38 -2.55 10.57 -1.34
N ILE A 39 -3.52 11.45 -1.15
CA ILE A 39 -3.58 12.40 -0.03
C ILE A 39 -4.57 11.92 1.03
N PHE A 40 -5.73 11.43 0.61
CA PHE A 40 -6.78 10.92 1.49
C PHE A 40 -6.91 9.41 1.39
N SER A 41 -7.23 8.75 2.50
CA SER A 41 -7.53 7.33 2.51
C SER A 41 -8.75 7.04 1.63
N LYS A 42 -8.61 6.09 0.71
CA LYS A 42 -9.68 5.66 -0.21
C LYS A 42 -10.19 4.30 0.17
N GLN A 43 -11.47 4.08 -0.03
CA GLN A 43 -12.12 2.81 0.29
C GLN A 43 -12.64 2.13 -0.98
N ALA A 44 -12.41 0.81 -1.06
CA ALA A 44 -13.02 -0.04 -2.07
C ALA A 44 -13.50 -1.34 -1.43
N VAL A 45 -14.70 -1.76 -1.77
CA VAL A 45 -15.27 -3.03 -1.31
C VAL A 45 -15.13 -4.09 -2.40
N LEU A 46 -14.60 -5.26 -2.02
CA LEU A 46 -14.28 -6.36 -2.92
C LEU A 46 -14.94 -7.65 -2.42
N PRO A 47 -15.80 -8.30 -3.23
CA PRO A 47 -16.23 -9.66 -2.93
C PRO A 47 -15.06 -10.64 -3.19
N LEU A 48 -14.79 -11.50 -2.22
CA LEU A 48 -13.78 -12.55 -2.31
C LEU A 48 -14.39 -13.88 -1.84
N GLY A 49 -15.01 -14.61 -2.74
CA GLY A 49 -15.84 -15.79 -2.41
C GLY A 49 -17.02 -15.38 -1.52
N ASP A 50 -17.12 -16.00 -0.35
CA ASP A 50 -18.17 -15.71 0.64
C ASP A 50 -17.79 -14.57 1.62
N THR A 51 -16.66 -13.92 1.40
CA THR A 51 -16.15 -12.86 2.26
C THR A 51 -16.19 -11.53 1.52
N GLU A 52 -16.62 -10.47 2.20
CA GLU A 52 -16.50 -9.10 1.73
C GLU A 52 -15.25 -8.46 2.33
N VAL A 53 -14.36 -7.97 1.48
CA VAL A 53 -13.12 -7.30 1.88
C VAL A 53 -13.23 -5.81 1.63
N THR A 54 -13.16 -5.02 2.67
CA THR A 54 -13.03 -3.57 2.56
C THR A 54 -11.55 -3.20 2.49
N LEU A 55 -11.12 -2.74 1.33
CA LEU A 55 -9.76 -2.28 1.10
C LEU A 55 -9.66 -0.79 1.38
N LEU A 56 -8.73 -0.39 2.25
CA LEU A 56 -8.39 1.00 2.53
C LEU A 56 -7.01 1.30 1.92
N ASP A 57 -6.98 2.14 0.89
CA ASP A 57 -5.74 2.64 0.29
C ASP A 57 -5.30 3.88 1.07
N THR A 58 -4.15 3.80 1.75
CA THR A 58 -3.67 4.85 2.64
C THR A 58 -2.56 5.66 1.98
N PRO A 59 -2.47 6.98 2.28
CA PRO A 59 -1.37 7.79 1.81
C PRO A 59 -0.02 7.21 2.22
N GLY A 60 0.88 7.03 1.26
CA GLY A 60 2.25 6.54 1.51
C GLY A 60 3.24 7.66 1.83
N HIS A 61 2.85 8.93 1.74
CA HIS A 61 3.75 10.05 1.95
C HIS A 61 3.80 10.49 3.42
N VAL A 62 5.00 10.87 3.89
CA VAL A 62 5.23 11.24 5.31
C VAL A 62 4.37 12.41 5.80
N ASP A 63 4.01 13.34 4.91
CA ASP A 63 3.20 14.51 5.24
C ASP A 63 1.75 14.16 5.62
N PHE A 64 1.29 12.95 5.30
CA PHE A 64 -0.08 12.48 5.58
C PHE A 64 -0.14 11.43 6.68
N SER A 65 0.83 11.41 7.58
CA SER A 65 0.95 10.41 8.65
C SER A 65 -0.28 10.40 9.60
N ALA A 66 -0.91 11.56 9.84
CA ALA A 66 -2.11 11.65 10.67
C ALA A 66 -3.31 10.93 10.05
N GLU A 67 -3.49 11.01 8.73
CA GLU A 67 -4.54 10.29 8.01
C GLU A 67 -4.28 8.78 8.02
N THR A 68 -3.03 8.39 7.80
CA THR A 68 -2.60 6.99 7.93
C THR A 68 -2.88 6.45 9.33
N GLU A 69 -2.52 7.19 10.38
CA GLU A 69 -2.74 6.76 11.76
C GLU A 69 -4.23 6.59 12.12
N ARG A 70 -5.11 7.44 11.60
CA ARG A 70 -6.56 7.28 11.76
C ARG A 70 -7.05 5.98 11.12
N THR A 71 -6.56 5.68 9.93
CA THR A 71 -6.93 4.47 9.19
C THR A 71 -6.47 3.21 9.92
N LEU A 72 -5.26 3.21 10.53
CA LEU A 72 -4.74 2.04 11.24
C LEU A 72 -5.63 1.54 12.38
N ARG A 73 -6.44 2.41 12.97
CA ARG A 73 -7.32 2.06 14.10
C ARG A 73 -8.51 1.18 13.72
N VAL A 74 -8.83 1.09 12.45
CA VAL A 74 -10.00 0.33 11.94
C VAL A 74 -9.61 -0.88 11.10
N LEU A 75 -8.31 -1.19 11.01
CA LEU A 75 -7.81 -2.31 10.20
C LEU A 75 -7.85 -3.62 10.97
N ASP A 76 -8.36 -4.68 10.34
CA ASP A 76 -8.18 -6.05 10.79
C ASP A 76 -6.78 -6.59 10.46
N CYS A 77 -6.22 -6.16 9.33
CA CYS A 77 -4.84 -6.46 8.92
C CYS A 77 -4.33 -5.40 7.94
N ALA A 78 -3.02 -5.33 7.77
CA ALA A 78 -2.37 -4.43 6.85
C ALA A 78 -1.49 -5.18 5.83
N VAL A 79 -1.39 -4.65 4.63
CA VAL A 79 -0.39 -5.05 3.64
C VAL A 79 0.63 -3.92 3.49
N LEU A 80 1.81 -4.09 4.07
CA LEU A 80 2.90 -3.13 3.94
C LEU A 80 3.67 -3.39 2.64
N VAL A 81 3.58 -2.44 1.71
CA VAL A 81 4.20 -2.54 0.39
C VAL A 81 5.59 -1.91 0.42
N ILE A 82 6.60 -2.67 0.01
CA ILE A 82 8.00 -2.26 0.01
C ILE A 82 8.54 -2.36 -1.41
N SER A 83 9.36 -1.41 -1.82
CA SER A 83 10.05 -1.45 -3.11
C SER A 83 11.22 -2.43 -3.06
N GLY A 84 11.31 -3.35 -4.03
CA GLY A 84 12.42 -4.29 -4.16
C GLY A 84 13.75 -3.63 -4.53
N THR A 85 13.71 -2.41 -5.11
CA THR A 85 14.90 -1.64 -5.46
C THR A 85 15.37 -0.70 -4.35
N ASP A 86 14.43 -0.13 -3.58
CA ASP A 86 14.72 0.88 -2.57
C ASP A 86 14.83 0.31 -1.15
N GLY A 87 14.33 -0.92 -0.95
CA GLY A 87 14.36 -1.61 0.34
C GLY A 87 13.53 -0.94 1.44
N VAL A 88 13.99 -1.07 2.68
CA VAL A 88 13.32 -0.53 3.87
C VAL A 88 13.71 0.91 4.12
N GLN A 89 12.88 1.83 3.69
CA GLN A 89 13.06 3.27 3.88
C GLN A 89 12.70 3.75 5.30
N ALA A 90 13.05 4.99 5.64
CA ALA A 90 12.72 5.58 6.94
C ALA A 90 11.21 5.58 7.21
N HIS A 91 10.40 5.90 6.19
CA HIS A 91 8.95 5.90 6.28
C HIS A 91 8.37 4.49 6.52
N THR A 92 8.92 3.46 5.88
CA THR A 92 8.55 2.05 6.11
C THR A 92 8.71 1.67 7.58
N ARG A 93 9.80 2.09 8.22
CA ARG A 93 10.05 1.85 9.65
C ARG A 93 9.05 2.59 10.54
N THR A 94 8.67 3.80 10.17
CA THR A 94 7.65 4.57 10.91
C THR A 94 6.30 3.86 10.85
N LEU A 95 5.87 3.43 9.66
CA LEU A 95 4.63 2.67 9.48
C LEU A 95 4.67 1.34 10.24
N TRP A 96 5.78 0.63 10.19
CA TRP A 96 5.96 -0.62 10.94
C TRP A 96 5.73 -0.42 12.43
N ARG A 97 6.39 0.57 13.05
CA ARG A 97 6.22 0.89 14.48
C ARG A 97 4.79 1.29 14.84
N LEU A 98 4.10 2.00 13.95
CA LEU A 98 2.70 2.33 14.15
C LEU A 98 1.82 1.07 14.12
N LEU A 99 2.04 0.19 13.15
CA LEU A 99 1.32 -1.09 13.03
C LEU A 99 1.54 -1.97 14.28
N GLU A 100 2.78 -2.09 14.75
CA GLU A 100 3.10 -2.77 16.01
C GLU A 100 2.40 -2.13 17.21
N ARG A 101 2.45 -0.79 17.32
CA ARG A 101 1.80 -0.05 18.40
C ARG A 101 0.29 -0.28 18.46
N TYR A 102 -0.37 -0.37 17.31
CA TYR A 102 -1.81 -0.64 17.22
C TYR A 102 -2.15 -2.13 17.20
N GLY A 103 -1.17 -3.02 17.25
CA GLY A 103 -1.36 -4.47 17.24
C GLY A 103 -1.99 -4.99 15.94
N VAL A 104 -1.79 -4.31 14.83
CA VAL A 104 -2.36 -4.69 13.52
C VAL A 104 -1.48 -5.77 12.89
N PRO A 105 -2.03 -6.96 12.56
CA PRO A 105 -1.31 -7.99 11.82
C PRO A 105 -0.84 -7.48 10.45
N VAL A 106 0.40 -7.78 10.06
CA VAL A 106 1.02 -7.23 8.86
C VAL A 106 1.44 -8.33 7.89
N PHE A 107 1.02 -8.20 6.63
CA PHE A 107 1.59 -8.91 5.50
C PHE A 107 2.58 -8.01 4.78
N LEU A 108 3.79 -8.51 4.51
CA LEU A 108 4.80 -7.79 3.74
C LEU A 108 4.66 -8.15 2.25
N PHE A 109 4.58 -7.14 1.40
CA PHE A 109 4.54 -7.30 -0.05
C PHE A 109 5.70 -6.53 -0.69
N VAL A 110 6.65 -7.26 -1.28
CA VAL A 110 7.76 -6.65 -2.01
C VAL A 110 7.35 -6.47 -3.47
N ASN A 111 7.25 -5.22 -3.89
CA ASN A 111 6.87 -4.81 -5.24
C ASN A 111 8.10 -4.44 -6.07
N LYS A 112 7.94 -4.30 -7.39
CA LYS A 112 8.99 -3.90 -8.33
C LYS A 112 10.19 -4.87 -8.40
N MET A 113 9.95 -6.15 -8.16
CA MET A 113 10.98 -7.19 -8.25
C MET A 113 11.41 -7.52 -9.69
N ASP A 114 10.69 -6.98 -10.67
CA ASP A 114 10.98 -7.04 -12.10
C ASP A 114 11.98 -5.96 -12.57
N LEU A 115 12.30 -5.00 -11.73
CA LEU A 115 13.22 -3.92 -12.08
C LEU A 115 14.68 -4.31 -11.85
N ALA A 116 15.57 -3.74 -12.69
CA ALA A 116 17.01 -3.89 -12.53
C ALA A 116 17.46 -3.34 -11.15
N GLY A 117 18.28 -4.11 -10.44
CA GLY A 117 18.75 -3.79 -9.09
C GLY A 117 17.88 -4.32 -7.95
N ALA A 118 16.73 -4.95 -8.23
CA ALA A 118 15.98 -5.66 -7.22
C ALA A 118 16.68 -6.98 -6.87
N ASP A 119 16.99 -7.16 -5.58
CA ASP A 119 17.59 -8.39 -5.05
C ASP A 119 16.74 -8.93 -3.91
N HIS A 120 16.15 -10.10 -4.14
CA HIS A 120 15.29 -10.78 -3.18
C HIS A 120 16.00 -11.11 -1.86
N GLY A 121 17.25 -11.58 -1.92
CA GLY A 121 18.03 -11.94 -0.73
C GLY A 121 18.42 -10.73 0.10
N ALA A 122 18.83 -9.64 -0.56
CA ALA A 122 19.17 -8.38 0.09
C ALA A 122 17.94 -7.77 0.80
N VAL A 123 16.78 -7.71 0.13
CA VAL A 123 15.54 -7.19 0.71
C VAL A 123 15.10 -8.01 1.92
N LEU A 124 15.13 -9.35 1.86
CA LEU A 124 14.77 -10.19 3.00
C LEU A 124 15.71 -9.99 4.20
N THR A 125 16.99 -9.84 3.93
CA THR A 125 17.99 -9.58 4.98
C THR A 125 17.72 -8.22 5.64
N GLU A 126 17.48 -7.20 4.84
CA GLU A 126 17.16 -5.86 5.33
C GLU A 126 15.85 -5.83 6.15
N LEU A 127 14.81 -6.52 5.70
CA LEU A 127 13.55 -6.66 6.42
C LEU A 127 13.76 -7.26 7.82
N ARG A 128 14.53 -8.35 7.91
CA ARG A 128 14.86 -8.98 9.17
C ARG A 128 15.66 -8.07 10.11
N GLN A 129 16.62 -7.32 9.58
CA GLN A 129 17.47 -6.43 10.38
C GLN A 129 16.75 -5.16 10.86
N ARG A 130 15.84 -4.61 10.05
CA ARG A 130 15.24 -3.29 10.29
C ARG A 130 13.82 -3.32 10.81
N LEU A 131 13.09 -4.42 10.61
CA LEU A 131 11.69 -4.58 11.05
C LEU A 131 11.53 -5.68 12.11
N SER A 132 12.58 -6.42 12.46
CA SER A 132 12.55 -7.33 13.61
C SER A 132 12.73 -6.50 14.88
N SER A 133 11.76 -6.57 15.77
CA SER A 133 11.86 -6.05 17.15
C SER A 133 12.69 -6.99 18.01
#